data_24bfc5da387179044ef2eae14560f2cb
#
_entry.id   24bfc5da387179044ef2eae14560f2cb
#
_cell.length_a   1.000
_cell.length_b   1.000
_cell.length_c   1.000
_cell.angle_alpha   90.00
_cell.angle_beta   90.00
_cell.angle_gamma   90.00
#
_symmetry.space_group_name_H-M   'P 1'
#
loop_
_entity.id
_entity.type
_entity.pdbx_description
1 polymer ?
#
loop_
_entity_poly.entity_id
_entity_poly.type
_entity_poly.pdbx_seq_one_letter_code
_entity_poly.pdbx_strand_id
1 'polypeptide(L)'
;VGLLIFCGIIISMTNKELETYNKQEYKRKLAEIKEASGCVDCGINNHIILDFDHLRDKKYNISRMIHDGFSWAAIKKEIAKCEVVCANCHRIRTHNRLTA
;
A
#
# COMPACT_ATOMS: atom_id res chain seq x y z
N VAL A 1 5.24 24.50 7.55
CA VAL A 1 6.54 23.90 7.92
C VAL A 1 6.28 22.78 8.92
N GLY A 2 6.73 21.59 8.61
CA GLY A 2 6.66 20.44 9.52
C GLY A 2 7.97 20.25 10.29
N LEU A 3 7.87 19.56 11.41
CA LEU A 3 9.02 19.14 12.21
C LEU A 3 9.04 17.62 12.27
N LEU A 4 10.22 17.04 12.09
CA LEU A 4 10.44 15.60 12.18
C LEU A 4 11.56 15.34 13.18
N ILE A 5 11.33 14.37 14.10
CA ILE A 5 12.36 13.90 15.01
C ILE A 5 12.94 12.60 14.43
N PHE A 6 14.23 12.59 14.18
CA PHE A 6 14.93 11.46 13.62
C PHE A 6 16.26 11.24 14.34
N CYS A 7 16.47 10.07 14.91
CA CYS A 7 17.68 9.74 15.70
C CYS A 7 17.99 10.78 16.79
N GLY A 8 16.98 11.36 17.43
CA GLY A 8 17.15 12.39 18.44
C GLY A 8 17.43 13.80 17.90
N ILE A 9 17.41 13.97 16.59
CA ILE A 9 17.61 15.25 15.93
C ILE A 9 16.27 15.78 15.42
N ILE A 10 15.99 17.07 15.68
CA ILE A 10 14.81 17.73 15.12
C ILE A 10 15.19 18.30 13.76
N ILE A 11 14.52 17.83 12.71
CA ILE A 11 14.71 18.31 11.35
C ILE A 11 13.51 19.16 10.95
N SER A 12 13.77 20.40 10.53
CA SER A 12 12.72 21.28 9.99
C SER A 12 12.54 20.97 8.51
N MET A 13 11.30 20.71 8.09
CA MET A 13 10.96 20.38 6.70
C MET A 13 9.87 21.31 6.19
N THR A 14 9.91 21.61 4.90
CA THR A 14 8.79 22.27 4.22
C THR A 14 7.61 21.33 4.14
N ASN A 15 6.40 21.85 3.87
CA ASN A 15 5.21 21.03 3.68
C ASN A 15 5.40 20.02 2.54
N LYS A 16 6.03 20.44 1.45
CA LYS A 16 6.29 19.59 0.30
C LYS A 16 7.27 18.46 0.64
N GLU A 17 8.32 18.77 1.39
CA GLU A 17 9.29 17.76 1.84
C GLU A 17 8.63 16.74 2.77
N LEU A 18 7.76 17.19 3.67
CA LEU A 18 7.02 16.32 4.57
C LEU A 18 6.06 15.40 3.80
N GLU A 19 5.37 15.93 2.81
CA GLU A 19 4.51 15.12 1.94
C GLU A 19 5.29 14.03 1.21
N THR A 20 6.45 14.38 0.65
CA THR A 20 7.33 13.44 -0.04
C THR A 20 7.82 12.37 0.92
N TYR A 21 8.26 12.75 2.11
CA TYR A 21 8.68 11.82 3.15
C TYR A 21 7.56 10.84 3.51
N ASN A 22 6.35 11.34 3.74
CA ASN A 22 5.20 10.52 4.11
C ASN A 22 4.85 9.52 3.00
N LYS A 23 4.88 9.94 1.74
CA LYS A 23 4.62 9.06 0.60
C LYS A 23 5.63 7.93 0.52
N GLN A 24 6.91 8.24 0.72
CA GLN A 24 7.98 7.24 0.72
C GLN A 24 7.82 6.26 1.89
N GLU A 25 7.50 6.76 3.07
CA GLU A 25 7.27 5.94 4.26
C GLU A 25 6.06 5.01 4.07
N TYR A 26 4.99 5.50 3.49
CA TYR A 26 3.81 4.68 3.21
C TYR A 26 4.11 3.58 2.20
N LYS A 27 4.86 3.89 1.15
CA LYS A 27 5.30 2.88 0.16
C LYS A 27 6.15 1.79 0.82
N ARG A 28 7.05 2.19 1.73
CA ARG A 28 7.86 1.24 2.50
C ARG A 28 6.98 0.33 3.36
N LYS A 29 6.01 0.90 4.05
CA LYS A 29 5.06 0.15 4.87
C LYS A 29 4.22 -0.81 4.04
N LEU A 30 3.79 -0.39 2.85
CA LEU A 30 3.08 -1.28 1.92
C LEU A 30 3.95 -2.46 1.51
N ALA A 31 5.22 -2.23 1.20
CA ALA A 31 6.16 -3.29 0.86
C ALA A 31 6.31 -4.29 2.01
N GLU A 32 6.44 -3.81 3.24
CA GLU A 32 6.52 -4.66 4.43
C GLU A 32 5.26 -5.52 4.61
N ILE A 33 4.08 -4.93 4.44
CA ILE A 33 2.80 -5.64 4.55
C ILE A 33 2.70 -6.72 3.47
N LYS A 34 3.06 -6.39 2.25
CA LYS A 34 3.06 -7.34 1.13
C LYS A 34 3.99 -8.51 1.39
N GLU A 35 5.21 -8.25 1.83
CA GLU A 35 6.21 -9.30 2.08
C GLU A 35 5.91 -10.12 3.32
N ALA A 36 5.24 -9.54 4.32
CA ALA A 36 4.78 -10.30 5.48
C ALA A 36 3.73 -11.35 5.10
N SER A 37 2.93 -11.07 4.09
CA SER A 37 1.88 -11.98 3.60
C SER A 37 2.39 -12.91 2.50
N GLY A 38 3.08 -12.37 1.50
CA GLY A 38 3.29 -13.06 0.24
C GLY A 38 1.96 -13.25 -0.52
N CYS A 39 2.03 -13.79 -1.72
CA CYS A 39 0.83 -14.10 -2.49
C CYS A 39 0.03 -15.23 -1.82
N VAL A 40 -1.23 -14.97 -1.46
CA VAL A 40 -2.07 -15.96 -0.78
C VAL A 40 -2.45 -17.12 -1.70
N ASP A 41 -2.32 -16.97 -3.02
CA ASP A 41 -2.69 -18.02 -3.98
C ASP A 41 -1.50 -18.90 -4.38
N CYS A 42 -0.30 -18.34 -4.57
CA CYS A 42 0.85 -19.11 -5.05
C CYS A 42 2.09 -19.05 -4.16
N GLY A 43 2.10 -18.19 -3.16
CA GLY A 43 3.17 -18.09 -2.17
C GLY A 43 4.38 -17.27 -2.58
N ILE A 44 4.43 -16.74 -3.81
CA ILE A 44 5.57 -15.90 -4.21
C ILE A 44 5.66 -14.68 -3.31
N ASN A 45 6.87 -14.31 -2.93
CA ASN A 45 7.07 -13.22 -1.96
C ASN A 45 8.09 -12.21 -2.47
N ASN A 46 7.62 -11.32 -3.33
CA ASN A 46 8.40 -10.19 -3.82
C ASN A 46 7.44 -9.01 -3.93
N HIS A 47 7.62 -7.98 -3.10
CA HIS A 47 6.71 -6.83 -3.04
C HIS A 47 6.56 -6.11 -4.39
N ILE A 48 7.56 -6.20 -5.27
CA ILE A 48 7.52 -5.55 -6.58
C ILE A 48 6.37 -6.09 -7.45
N ILE A 49 6.06 -7.38 -7.32
CA ILE A 49 5.02 -8.05 -8.12
C ILE A 49 3.77 -8.37 -7.30
N LEU A 50 3.71 -7.94 -6.04
CA LEU A 50 2.56 -8.16 -5.18
C LEU A 50 1.60 -6.97 -5.24
N ASP A 51 0.31 -7.29 -5.34
CA ASP A 51 -0.77 -6.31 -5.41
C ASP A 51 -1.74 -6.51 -4.24
N PHE A 52 -2.50 -5.47 -3.92
CA PHE A 52 -3.66 -5.58 -3.03
C PHE A 52 -4.91 -5.84 -3.87
N ASP A 53 -5.52 -6.99 -3.66
CA ASP A 53 -6.76 -7.38 -4.33
C ASP A 53 -7.94 -7.14 -3.40
N HIS A 54 -8.79 -6.18 -3.73
CA HIS A 54 -9.99 -5.88 -2.93
C HIS A 54 -10.99 -7.03 -3.02
N LEU A 55 -11.42 -7.51 -1.86
CA LEU A 55 -12.41 -8.57 -1.76
C LEU A 55 -13.84 -8.02 -1.68
N ARG A 56 -14.01 -6.79 -1.16
CA ARG A 56 -15.32 -6.16 -0.95
C ARG A 56 -15.19 -4.64 -0.82
N ASP A 57 -16.29 -3.95 -1.02
CA ASP A 57 -16.49 -2.53 -0.64
C ASP A 57 -15.35 -1.60 -1.04
N LYS A 58 -14.77 -1.81 -2.22
CA LYS A 58 -13.68 -0.95 -2.70
C LYS A 58 -14.15 0.49 -2.82
N LYS A 59 -13.56 1.39 -2.02
CA LYS A 59 -13.78 2.83 -2.13
C LYS A 59 -12.68 3.50 -2.93
N TYR A 60 -11.43 3.08 -2.72
CA TYR A 60 -10.27 3.74 -3.30
C TYR A 60 -9.24 2.72 -3.76
N ASN A 61 -8.46 3.13 -4.75
CA ASN A 61 -7.23 2.44 -5.12
C ASN A 61 -6.13 2.84 -4.13
N ILE A 62 -5.46 1.88 -3.51
CA ILE A 62 -4.49 2.14 -2.44
C ILE A 62 -3.33 3.00 -2.91
N SER A 63 -2.78 2.76 -4.09
CA SER A 63 -1.72 3.59 -4.66
C SER A 63 -2.18 5.03 -4.85
N ARG A 64 -3.43 5.21 -5.28
CA ARG A 64 -4.01 6.53 -5.47
C ARG A 64 -4.21 7.26 -4.15
N MET A 65 -4.57 6.55 -3.08
CA MET A 65 -4.70 7.13 -1.75
C MET A 65 -3.38 7.74 -1.28
N ILE A 66 -2.26 7.04 -1.52
CA ILE A 66 -0.93 7.57 -1.19
C ILE A 66 -0.64 8.82 -2.00
N HIS A 67 -0.89 8.78 -3.30
CA HIS A 67 -0.67 9.92 -4.19
C HIS A 67 -1.49 11.14 -3.75
N ASP A 68 -2.73 10.94 -3.34
CA ASP A 68 -3.65 12.01 -2.96
C ASP A 68 -3.49 12.47 -1.51
N GLY A 69 -2.56 11.91 -0.75
CA GLY A 69 -2.23 12.37 0.59
C GLY A 69 -3.17 11.90 1.69
N PHE A 70 -3.84 10.76 1.51
CA PHE A 70 -4.68 10.17 2.57
C PHE A 70 -3.83 9.83 3.79
N SER A 71 -4.46 9.84 4.97
CA SER A 71 -3.79 9.43 6.20
C SER A 71 -3.48 7.93 6.19
N TRP A 72 -2.47 7.54 6.94
CA TRP A 72 -2.13 6.12 7.08
C TRP A 72 -3.29 5.31 7.67
N ALA A 73 -4.02 5.89 8.62
CA ALA A 73 -5.20 5.24 9.20
C ALA A 73 -6.26 4.92 8.13
N ALA A 74 -6.52 5.85 7.21
CA ALA A 74 -7.47 5.63 6.11
C ALA A 74 -6.96 4.56 5.14
N ILE A 75 -5.67 4.57 4.82
CA ILE A 75 -5.03 3.59 3.95
C ILE A 75 -5.12 2.19 4.57
N LYS A 76 -4.79 2.06 5.84
CA LYS A 76 -4.91 0.77 6.57
C LYS A 76 -6.33 0.23 6.56
N LYS A 77 -7.31 1.10 6.70
CA LYS A 77 -8.73 0.72 6.67
C LYS A 77 -9.11 0.13 5.31
N GLU A 78 -8.57 0.70 4.24
CA GLU A 78 -8.81 0.18 2.89
C GLU A 78 -8.05 -1.14 2.67
N ILE A 79 -6.81 -1.26 3.13
CA ILE A 79 -6.01 -2.49 3.06
C ILE A 79 -6.71 -3.67 3.75
N ALA A 80 -7.41 -3.42 4.85
CA ALA A 80 -8.13 -4.45 5.59
C ALA A 80 -9.20 -5.17 4.74
N LYS A 81 -9.61 -4.60 3.61
CA LYS A 81 -10.57 -5.19 2.67
C LYS A 81 -9.88 -6.03 1.59
N CYS A 82 -8.56 -6.13 1.61
CA CYS A 82 -7.77 -6.71 0.53
C CYS A 82 -7.05 -7.98 0.96
N GLU A 83 -6.72 -8.79 -0.03
CA GLU A 83 -5.69 -9.83 0.09
C GLU A 83 -4.49 -9.48 -0.77
N VAL A 84 -3.32 -9.98 -0.38
CA VAL A 84 -2.10 -9.82 -1.17
C VAL A 84 -1.99 -10.96 -2.17
N VAL A 85 -1.89 -10.61 -3.44
CA VAL A 85 -1.71 -11.58 -4.53
C VAL A 85 -0.66 -11.05 -5.50
N CYS A 86 0.04 -11.94 -6.19
CA CYS A 86 0.95 -11.53 -7.25
C CYS A 86 0.18 -11.08 -8.50
N ALA A 87 0.85 -10.37 -9.39
CA ALA A 87 0.23 -9.84 -10.61
C ALA A 87 -0.44 -10.94 -11.44
N ASN A 88 0.18 -12.12 -11.53
CA ASN A 88 -0.36 -13.24 -12.28
C ASN A 88 -1.64 -13.80 -11.63
N CYS A 89 -1.61 -14.05 -10.32
CA CYS A 89 -2.77 -14.55 -9.60
C CYS A 89 -3.90 -13.51 -9.58
N HIS A 90 -3.56 -12.23 -9.48
CA HIS A 90 -4.53 -11.14 -9.54
C HIS A 90 -5.27 -11.15 -10.90
N ARG A 91 -4.51 -11.32 -11.97
CA ARG A 91 -5.08 -11.42 -13.32
C ARG A 91 -5.98 -12.64 -13.47
N ILE A 92 -5.59 -13.78 -12.93
CA ILE A 92 -6.40 -14.99 -12.93
C ILE A 92 -7.70 -14.77 -12.16
N ARG A 93 -7.65 -14.15 -10.99
CA ARG A 93 -8.85 -13.82 -10.20
C ARG A 93 -9.79 -12.90 -10.96
N THR A 94 -9.25 -11.87 -11.61
CA THR A 94 -10.04 -10.93 -12.40
C THR A 94 -10.75 -11.65 -13.56
N HIS A 95 -10.01 -12.51 -14.27
CA HIS A 95 -10.59 -13.31 -15.35
C HIS A 95 -11.73 -14.19 -14.83
N ASN A 96 -11.52 -14.90 -13.73
CA ASN A 96 -12.54 -15.76 -13.15
C ASN A 96 -13.78 -15.00 -12.70
N ARG A 97 -13.62 -13.78 -12.17
CA ARG A 97 -14.74 -12.92 -11.77
C ARG A 97 -15.57 -12.48 -12.97
N LEU A 98 -14.92 -12.24 -14.10
CA LEU A 98 -15.60 -11.78 -15.32
C LEU A 98 -16.30 -12.92 -16.07
N THR A 99 -15.89 -14.15 -15.85
CA THR A 99 -16.43 -15.32 -16.55
C THR A 99 -17.32 -16.21 -15.69
N ALA A 100 -17.45 -15.89 -14.42
CA ALA A 100 -18.28 -16.64 -13.48
C ALA A 100 -19.78 -16.40 -13.69
#